data_40ffa717baabf779bfe731c9db111570
#
_entry.id   40ffa717baabf779bfe731c9db111570
#
_cell.length_a   1.000
_cell.length_b   1.000
_cell.length_c   1.000
_cell.angle_alpha   90.00
_cell.angle_beta   90.00
_cell.angle_gamma   90.00
#
_symmetry.space_group_name_H-M   'P 1'
#
loop_
_entity.id
_entity.type
_entity.pdbx_description
1 polymer ?
#
loop_
_entity_poly.entity_id
_entity_poly.type
_entity_poly.pdbx_seq_one_letter_code
_entity_poly.pdbx_strand_id
1 'polypeptide(L)'
;MTDRKLSNVAKAYLCRFYEILEQMTENMTEAELTDSLSHNFIVQMIPHHMAAIEMSENLLQYTTCVPLQNIALNIIDEQTKSIDNMKNILCQCGEQDNTPLDLCLYQEGFSQITCTMFTQMKNACSTNNINADFIREMIPHH
;
A
#
# COMPACT_ATOMS: atom_id res chain seq x y z
N MET A 1 23.98 19.08 -13.46
CA MET A 1 22.67 18.45 -13.45
C MET A 1 21.62 19.52 -13.26
N THR A 2 20.78 19.65 -14.23
CA THR A 2 19.70 20.62 -14.12
C THR A 2 18.60 20.07 -13.25
N ASP A 3 18.32 20.76 -12.16
CA ASP A 3 17.15 20.49 -11.37
C ASP A 3 15.91 20.70 -12.24
N ARG A 4 15.30 19.60 -12.67
CA ARG A 4 14.04 19.69 -13.38
C ARG A 4 12.98 20.13 -12.39
N LYS A 5 12.46 21.32 -12.60
CA LYS A 5 11.26 21.74 -11.88
C LYS A 5 10.12 20.81 -12.27
N LEU A 6 9.55 20.13 -11.29
CA LEU A 6 8.35 19.34 -11.51
C LEU A 6 7.21 20.28 -11.89
N SER A 7 6.36 19.83 -12.81
CA SER A 7 5.13 20.54 -13.13
C SER A 7 4.20 20.60 -11.91
N ASN A 8 3.25 21.53 -11.91
CA ASN A 8 2.26 21.63 -10.83
C ASN A 8 1.43 20.33 -10.70
N VAL A 9 1.14 19.69 -11.84
CA VAL A 9 0.43 18.41 -11.87
C VAL A 9 1.26 17.30 -11.22
N ALA A 10 2.54 17.19 -11.57
CA ALA A 10 3.45 16.21 -10.97
C ALA A 10 3.62 16.45 -9.47
N LYS A 11 3.71 17.70 -9.04
CA LYS A 11 3.78 18.05 -7.61
C LYS A 11 2.51 17.64 -6.87
N ALA A 12 1.34 17.90 -7.43
CA ALA A 12 0.07 17.52 -6.83
C ALA A 12 -0.06 16.01 -6.69
N TYR A 13 0.31 15.26 -7.73
CA TYR A 13 0.34 13.80 -7.71
C TYR A 13 1.27 13.28 -6.60
N LEU A 14 2.50 13.77 -6.54
CA LEU A 14 3.48 13.34 -5.55
C LEU A 14 3.10 13.71 -4.13
N CYS A 15 2.53 14.89 -3.94
CA CYS A 15 2.04 15.32 -2.63
C CYS A 15 0.99 14.33 -2.10
N ARG A 16 0.03 13.95 -2.94
CA ARG A 16 -0.99 12.95 -2.57
C ARG A 16 -0.37 11.58 -2.34
N PHE A 17 0.58 11.18 -3.18
CA PHE A 17 1.29 9.90 -2.99
C PHE A 17 1.96 9.82 -1.62
N TYR A 18 2.68 10.86 -1.22
CA TYR A 18 3.36 10.86 0.08
C TYR A 18 2.38 10.87 1.24
N GLU A 19 1.22 11.54 1.11
CA GLU A 19 0.16 11.45 2.11
C GLU A 19 -0.36 10.03 2.26
N ILE A 20 -0.61 9.35 1.15
CA ILE A 20 -1.09 7.96 1.14
C ILE A 20 -0.05 7.04 1.77
N LEU A 21 1.22 7.20 1.40
CA LEU A 21 2.33 6.39 1.93
C LEU A 21 2.46 6.57 3.44
N GLU A 22 2.43 7.80 3.93
CA GLU A 22 2.50 8.11 5.36
C GLU A 22 1.31 7.51 6.11
N GLN A 23 0.09 7.66 5.59
CA GLN A 23 -1.11 7.11 6.19
C GLN A 23 -1.08 5.58 6.23
N MET A 24 -0.61 4.94 5.17
CA MET A 24 -0.44 3.49 5.10
C MET A 24 0.55 3.02 6.18
N THR A 25 1.71 3.67 6.27
CA THR A 25 2.75 3.34 7.23
C THR A 25 2.21 3.45 8.66
N GLU A 26 1.54 4.55 8.97
CA GLU A 26 0.94 4.79 10.27
C GLU A 26 -0.11 3.74 10.61
N ASN A 27 -1.05 3.48 9.71
CA ASN A 27 -2.12 2.53 9.95
C ASN A 27 -1.61 1.10 10.11
N MET A 28 -0.60 0.70 9.35
CA MET A 28 0.01 -0.62 9.49
C MET A 28 0.79 -0.76 10.81
N THR A 29 1.43 0.31 11.25
CA THR A 29 2.24 0.33 12.47
C THR A 29 1.34 0.35 13.72
N GLU A 30 0.23 1.09 13.67
CA GLU A 30 -0.71 1.26 14.80
C GLU A 30 -1.81 0.22 14.88
N ALA A 31 -1.85 -0.75 13.95
CA ALA A 31 -2.84 -1.80 13.98
C ALA A 31 -2.78 -2.59 15.29
N GLU A 32 -3.94 -2.84 15.91
CA GLU A 32 -4.01 -3.62 17.14
C GLU A 32 -3.72 -5.08 16.87
N LEU A 33 -2.65 -5.60 17.46
CA LEU A 33 -2.22 -6.97 17.31
C LEU A 33 -2.76 -7.82 18.45
N THR A 34 -3.06 -9.08 18.14
CA THR A 34 -3.53 -10.09 19.09
C THR A 34 -2.60 -11.30 19.08
N ASP A 35 -2.99 -12.35 19.80
CA ASP A 35 -2.26 -13.62 19.79
C ASP A 35 -2.58 -14.49 18.56
N SER A 36 -3.36 -13.97 17.62
CA SER A 36 -3.70 -14.65 16.37
C SER A 36 -2.90 -14.10 15.21
N LEU A 37 -2.09 -14.95 14.57
CA LEU A 37 -1.34 -14.59 13.35
C LEU A 37 -2.26 -14.16 12.22
N SER A 38 -3.38 -14.89 12.06
CA SER A 38 -4.36 -14.56 11.00
C SER A 38 -4.97 -13.20 11.21
N HIS A 39 -5.34 -12.87 12.45
CA HIS A 39 -5.85 -11.55 12.80
C HIS A 39 -4.79 -10.46 12.48
N ASN A 40 -3.58 -10.67 12.94
CA ASN A 40 -2.49 -9.69 12.78
C ASN A 40 -2.19 -9.42 11.30
N PHE A 41 -2.15 -10.48 10.50
CA PHE A 41 -1.96 -10.35 9.05
C PHE A 41 -3.07 -9.50 8.43
N ILE A 42 -4.33 -9.80 8.74
CA ILE A 42 -5.48 -9.09 8.14
C ILE A 42 -5.49 -7.62 8.53
N VAL A 43 -5.34 -7.30 9.81
CA VAL A 43 -5.42 -5.91 10.27
C VAL A 43 -4.26 -5.05 9.78
N GLN A 44 -3.14 -5.68 9.40
CA GLN A 44 -2.01 -4.98 8.79
C GLN A 44 -2.13 -4.91 7.27
N MET A 45 -2.74 -5.92 6.63
CA MET A 45 -2.91 -5.95 5.18
C MET A 45 -4.04 -5.05 4.68
N ILE A 46 -5.09 -4.84 5.46
CA ILE A 46 -6.18 -3.94 5.06
C ILE A 46 -5.67 -2.52 4.74
N PRO A 47 -4.91 -1.83 5.60
CA PRO A 47 -4.37 -0.52 5.24
C PRO A 47 -3.40 -0.57 4.06
N HIS A 48 -2.66 -1.66 3.88
CA HIS A 48 -1.80 -1.84 2.71
C HIS A 48 -2.63 -1.88 1.41
N HIS A 49 -3.72 -2.65 1.41
CA HIS A 49 -4.62 -2.75 0.26
C HIS A 49 -5.37 -1.44 0.02
N MET A 50 -5.78 -0.74 1.07
CA MET A 50 -6.41 0.59 0.96
C MET A 50 -5.47 1.58 0.27
N ALA A 51 -4.19 1.55 0.59
CA ALA A 51 -3.21 2.41 -0.06
C ALA A 51 -3.11 2.16 -1.57
N ALA A 52 -3.17 0.90 -2.00
CA ALA A 52 -3.16 0.56 -3.43
C ALA A 52 -4.38 1.15 -4.15
N ILE A 53 -5.55 1.12 -3.52
CA ILE A 53 -6.77 1.74 -4.06
C ILE A 53 -6.58 3.25 -4.19
N GLU A 54 -6.12 3.91 -3.13
CA GLU A 54 -5.94 5.36 -3.12
C GLU A 54 -4.87 5.83 -4.10
N MET A 55 -3.77 5.08 -4.24
CA MET A 55 -2.73 5.36 -5.23
C MET A 55 -3.26 5.24 -6.66
N SER A 56 -4.10 4.23 -6.90
CA SER A 56 -4.73 4.04 -8.21
C SER A 56 -5.74 5.15 -8.53
N GLU A 57 -6.53 5.56 -7.55
CA GLU A 57 -7.44 6.71 -7.69
C GLU A 57 -6.66 8.00 -7.96
N ASN A 58 -5.53 8.19 -7.28
CA ASN A 58 -4.66 9.35 -7.51
C ASN A 58 -4.16 9.39 -8.95
N LEU A 59 -3.69 8.26 -9.48
CA LEU A 59 -3.25 8.16 -10.87
C LEU A 59 -4.37 8.52 -11.85
N LEU A 60 -5.58 8.00 -11.60
CA LEU A 60 -6.72 8.20 -12.50
C LEU A 60 -7.12 9.67 -12.66
N GLN A 61 -6.77 10.52 -11.71
CA GLN A 61 -7.04 11.96 -11.82
C GLN A 61 -6.19 12.64 -12.89
N TYR A 62 -5.06 12.07 -13.26
CA TYR A 62 -4.07 12.74 -14.09
C TYR A 62 -3.72 12.01 -15.37
N THR A 63 -3.84 10.69 -15.41
CA THR A 63 -3.38 9.91 -16.56
C THR A 63 -4.39 9.91 -17.71
N THR A 64 -3.87 10.00 -18.94
CA THR A 64 -4.65 9.81 -20.17
C THR A 64 -4.29 8.51 -20.88
N CYS A 65 -3.37 7.73 -20.32
CA CYS A 65 -2.95 6.45 -20.86
C CYS A 65 -4.01 5.39 -20.59
N VAL A 66 -4.78 4.99 -21.61
CA VAL A 66 -5.90 4.05 -21.45
C VAL A 66 -5.47 2.69 -20.87
N PRO A 67 -4.40 2.04 -21.35
CA PRO A 67 -3.96 0.80 -20.72
C PRO A 67 -3.67 0.94 -19.24
N LEU A 68 -3.08 2.04 -18.82
CA LEU A 68 -2.74 2.31 -17.41
C LEU A 68 -4.00 2.62 -16.60
N GLN A 69 -4.97 3.32 -17.18
CA GLN A 69 -6.28 3.52 -16.55
C GLN A 69 -6.96 2.18 -16.26
N ASN A 70 -6.91 1.25 -17.21
CA ASN A 70 -7.50 -0.08 -17.03
C ASN A 70 -6.80 -0.87 -15.91
N ILE A 71 -5.48 -0.77 -15.82
CA ILE A 71 -4.71 -1.39 -14.73
C ILE A 71 -5.13 -0.79 -13.39
N ALA A 72 -5.23 0.52 -13.28
CA ALA A 72 -5.62 1.21 -12.05
C ALA A 72 -7.04 0.83 -11.62
N LEU A 73 -7.98 0.79 -12.55
CA LEU A 73 -9.37 0.38 -12.27
C LEU A 73 -9.43 -1.08 -11.80
N ASN A 74 -8.62 -1.95 -12.40
CA ASN A 74 -8.55 -3.35 -12.01
C ASN A 74 -7.95 -3.52 -10.61
N ILE A 75 -6.93 -2.75 -10.26
CA ILE A 75 -6.36 -2.72 -8.92
C ILE A 75 -7.43 -2.32 -7.90
N ILE A 76 -8.18 -1.26 -8.18
CA ILE A 76 -9.25 -0.78 -7.29
C ILE A 76 -10.28 -1.89 -7.06
N ASP A 77 -10.74 -2.54 -8.12
CA ASP A 77 -11.75 -3.59 -8.02
C ASP A 77 -11.25 -4.81 -7.23
N GLU A 78 -10.07 -5.32 -7.57
CA GLU A 78 -9.49 -6.50 -6.92
C GLU A 78 -9.12 -6.24 -5.46
N GLN A 79 -8.55 -5.08 -5.15
CA GLN A 79 -8.19 -4.74 -3.79
C GLN A 79 -9.42 -4.51 -2.91
N THR A 80 -10.47 -3.91 -3.45
CA THR A 80 -11.75 -3.74 -2.75
C THR A 80 -12.35 -5.10 -2.39
N LYS A 81 -12.38 -6.03 -3.33
CA LYS A 81 -12.85 -7.40 -3.08
C LYS A 81 -12.02 -8.12 -2.02
N SER A 82 -10.71 -7.97 -2.08
CA SER A 82 -9.78 -8.56 -1.12
C SER A 82 -10.03 -8.03 0.30
N ILE A 83 -10.23 -6.73 0.45
CA ILE A 83 -10.56 -6.10 1.74
C ILE A 83 -11.87 -6.66 2.29
N ASP A 84 -12.91 -6.74 1.47
CA ASP A 84 -14.20 -7.28 1.89
C ASP A 84 -14.09 -8.73 2.33
N ASN A 85 -13.33 -9.54 1.59
CA ASN A 85 -13.07 -10.93 1.95
C ASN A 85 -12.31 -11.05 3.27
N MET A 86 -11.29 -10.23 3.47
CA MET A 86 -10.51 -10.21 4.71
C MET A 86 -11.37 -9.81 5.91
N LYS A 87 -12.24 -8.80 5.75
CA LYS A 87 -13.18 -8.41 6.81
C LYS A 87 -14.16 -9.52 7.15
N ASN A 88 -14.65 -10.25 6.15
CA ASN A 88 -15.54 -11.38 6.36
C ASN A 88 -14.86 -12.53 7.10
N ILE A 89 -13.62 -12.84 6.72
CA ILE A 89 -12.81 -13.87 7.41
C ILE A 89 -12.59 -13.46 8.85
N LEU A 90 -12.27 -12.21 9.11
CA LEU A 90 -12.03 -11.69 10.46
C LEU A 90 -13.27 -11.83 11.35
N CYS A 91 -14.47 -11.63 10.78
CA CYS A 91 -15.73 -11.79 11.51
C CYS A 91 -16.11 -13.25 11.74
N GLN A 92 -15.80 -14.15 10.81
CA GLN A 92 -16.26 -15.54 10.82
C GLN A 92 -15.31 -16.51 11.52
N CYS A 93 -14.01 -16.25 11.42
CA CYS A 93 -12.98 -17.10 12.01
C CYS A 93 -12.65 -16.59 13.39
N GLY A 94 -12.98 -17.38 14.43
CA GLY A 94 -12.54 -17.08 15.78
C GLY A 94 -11.03 -16.96 15.85
N GLU A 95 -10.52 -16.15 16.75
CA GLU A 95 -9.10 -15.98 16.96
C GLU A 95 -8.48 -17.31 17.40
N GLN A 96 -7.44 -17.73 16.68
CA GLN A 96 -6.62 -18.87 17.10
C GLN A 96 -5.38 -18.32 17.79
N ASP A 97 -5.17 -18.75 19.04
CA ASP A 97 -3.98 -18.36 19.77
C ASP A 97 -2.75 -19.06 19.19
N ASN A 98 -1.75 -18.30 18.88
CA ASN A 98 -0.45 -18.80 18.42
C ASN A 98 0.58 -18.68 19.54
N THR A 99 1.66 -19.46 19.45
CA THR A 99 2.71 -19.39 20.46
C THR A 99 3.44 -18.05 20.43
N PRO A 100 3.96 -17.56 21.56
CA PRO A 100 4.73 -16.32 21.58
C PRO A 100 5.92 -16.33 20.62
N LEU A 101 6.57 -17.48 20.42
CA LEU A 101 7.67 -17.62 19.48
C LEU A 101 7.19 -17.41 18.04
N ASP A 102 6.07 -18.04 17.66
CA ASP A 102 5.50 -17.89 16.33
C ASP A 102 5.11 -16.44 16.05
N LEU A 103 4.50 -15.76 17.02
CA LEU A 103 4.13 -14.36 16.93
C LEU A 103 5.37 -13.47 16.76
N CYS A 104 6.42 -13.72 17.51
CA CYS A 104 7.66 -12.97 17.43
C CYS A 104 8.32 -13.13 16.06
N LEU A 105 8.41 -14.36 15.55
CA LEU A 105 8.99 -14.66 14.25
C LEU A 105 8.16 -14.02 13.11
N TYR A 106 6.85 -14.10 13.18
CA TYR A 106 5.96 -13.47 12.22
C TYR A 106 6.17 -11.95 12.23
N GLN A 107 6.11 -11.31 13.40
CA GLN A 107 6.21 -9.86 13.50
C GLN A 107 7.57 -9.36 13.05
N GLU A 108 8.65 -10.07 13.36
CA GLU A 108 9.99 -9.72 12.91
C GLU A 108 10.10 -9.79 11.39
N GLY A 109 9.62 -10.89 10.77
CA GLY A 109 9.60 -11.04 9.32
C GLY A 109 8.73 -9.99 8.64
N PHE A 110 7.55 -9.74 9.19
CA PHE A 110 6.63 -8.72 8.67
C PHE A 110 7.27 -7.33 8.74
N SER A 111 7.90 -6.99 9.86
CA SER A 111 8.56 -5.69 10.03
C SER A 111 9.72 -5.49 9.06
N GLN A 112 10.49 -6.53 8.78
CA GLN A 112 11.58 -6.47 7.79
C GLN A 112 11.05 -6.24 6.38
N ILE A 113 10.00 -6.97 5.99
CA ILE A 113 9.39 -6.85 4.67
C ILE A 113 8.77 -5.46 4.49
N THR A 114 8.02 -4.98 5.46
CA THR A 114 7.37 -3.67 5.39
C THR A 114 8.38 -2.52 5.41
N CYS A 115 9.42 -2.63 6.20
CA CYS A 115 10.49 -1.62 6.23
C CYS A 115 11.19 -1.51 4.86
N THR A 116 11.48 -2.65 4.24
CA THR A 116 12.08 -2.68 2.90
C THR A 116 11.13 -2.07 1.87
N MET A 117 9.85 -2.45 1.92
CA MET A 117 8.82 -1.90 1.01
C MET A 117 8.71 -0.38 1.16
N PHE A 118 8.57 0.12 2.39
CA PHE A 118 8.46 1.57 2.63
C PHE A 118 9.68 2.33 2.13
N THR A 119 10.88 1.79 2.38
CA THR A 119 12.13 2.39 1.93
C THR A 119 12.18 2.46 0.40
N GLN A 120 11.83 1.39 -0.28
CA GLN A 120 11.83 1.34 -1.75
C GLN A 120 10.78 2.27 -2.34
N MET A 121 9.58 2.34 -1.76
CA MET A 121 8.53 3.25 -2.23
C MET A 121 8.93 4.71 -2.01
N LYS A 122 9.49 5.03 -0.85
CA LYS A 122 9.91 6.39 -0.50
C LYS A 122 11.06 6.87 -1.39
N ASN A 123 11.95 5.97 -1.78
CA ASN A 123 13.11 6.25 -2.60
C ASN A 123 12.85 6.07 -4.10
N ALA A 124 11.60 5.76 -4.50
CA ALA A 124 11.24 5.68 -5.90
C ALA A 124 11.54 7.01 -6.60
N CYS A 125 12.17 6.92 -7.75
CA CYS A 125 12.63 8.10 -8.49
C CYS A 125 11.45 8.93 -8.98
N SER A 126 11.39 10.19 -8.55
CA SER A 126 10.34 11.11 -8.96
C SER A 126 10.72 11.77 -10.29
N THR A 127 9.79 11.77 -11.22
CA THR A 127 9.95 12.38 -12.55
C THR A 127 8.76 13.30 -12.86
N ASN A 128 8.80 13.97 -14.00
CA ASN A 128 7.62 14.70 -14.50
C ASN A 128 6.61 13.77 -15.20
N ASN A 129 6.85 12.48 -15.22
CA ASN A 129 5.96 11.49 -15.82
C ASN A 129 5.21 10.72 -14.72
N ILE A 130 3.96 11.12 -14.49
CA ILE A 130 3.11 10.51 -13.46
C ILE A 130 2.93 9.01 -13.70
N ASN A 131 2.80 8.59 -14.96
CA ASN A 131 2.64 7.18 -15.30
C ASN A 131 3.87 6.36 -14.88
N ALA A 132 5.07 6.86 -15.14
CA ALA A 132 6.31 6.21 -14.73
C ALA A 132 6.47 6.21 -13.21
N ASP A 133 6.12 7.30 -12.55
CA ASP A 133 6.17 7.41 -11.08
C ASP A 133 5.24 6.38 -10.43
N PHE A 134 4.01 6.25 -10.92
CA PHE A 134 3.06 5.27 -10.43
C PHE A 134 3.61 3.84 -10.55
N ILE A 135 4.15 3.47 -11.70
CA ILE A 135 4.72 2.13 -11.91
C ILE A 135 5.86 1.86 -10.94
N ARG A 136 6.77 2.82 -10.75
CA ARG A 136 7.91 2.71 -9.84
C ARG A 136 7.49 2.58 -8.38
N GLU A 137 6.39 3.22 -8.00
CA GLU A 137 5.82 3.13 -6.65
C GLU A 137 5.14 1.79 -6.42
N MET A 138 4.41 1.29 -7.41
CA MET A 138 3.59 0.09 -7.28
C MET A 138 4.41 -1.21 -7.34
N ILE A 139 5.55 -1.21 -7.99
CA ILE A 139 6.42 -2.41 -8.05
C ILE A 139 6.85 -2.84 -6.63
N PRO A 140 7.46 -1.98 -5.80
CA PRO A 140 7.82 -2.39 -4.44
C PRO A 140 6.61 -2.62 -3.53
N HIS A 141 5.47 -1.94 -3.77
CA HIS A 141 4.26 -2.12 -2.98
C HIS A 141 3.68 -3.54 -3.15
N HIS A 142 3.69 -4.04 -4.36
CA HIS A 142 3.24 -5.39 -4.64
C HIS A 142 4.37 -6.39 -4.42
#